data_7e1c7a33476968bc24b65453d68bfae6
#
_entry.id   7e1c7a33476968bc24b65453d68bfae6
#
_cell.length_a   1.000
_cell.length_b   1.000
_cell.length_c   1.000
_cell.angle_alpha   90.00
_cell.angle_beta   90.00
_cell.angle_gamma   90.00
#
_symmetry.space_group_name_H-M   'P 1'
#
loop_
_entity.id
_entity.type
_entity.pdbx_description
1 polymer ?
#
loop_
_entity_poly.entity_id
_entity_poly.type
_entity_poly.pdbx_seq_one_letter_code
_entity_poly.pdbx_strand_id
1 'polypeptide(L)'
;RDIHQNQPGYARDWDSISLNYRSSKKWCCENCGVKLVDHKRLLHTHHIDGVKHHNDYSNLRAVCLECHSKEPNHDHMIVSADDLALLQILRYNYL
;
A
#
# COMPACT_ATOMS: atom_id res chain seq x y z
N ARG A 1 -18.22 -3.36 5.58
CA ARG A 1 -17.44 -4.02 6.61
C ARG A 1 -16.08 -4.40 6.06
N ASP A 2 -15.08 -4.21 6.84
CA ASP A 2 -13.71 -4.28 6.40
C ASP A 2 -13.17 -5.71 6.49
N ILE A 3 -12.77 -6.28 5.36
CA ILE A 3 -12.32 -7.67 5.31
C ILE A 3 -10.96 -7.86 5.97
N HIS A 4 -10.15 -6.79 6.07
CA HIS A 4 -8.82 -6.90 6.66
C HIS A 4 -8.87 -7.32 8.13
N GLN A 5 -9.90 -6.91 8.85
CA GLN A 5 -10.04 -7.26 10.26
C GLN A 5 -10.26 -8.75 10.48
N ASN A 6 -10.69 -9.47 9.45
CA ASN A 6 -10.98 -10.89 9.54
C ASN A 6 -9.86 -11.75 8.96
N GLN A 7 -8.81 -11.15 8.45
CA GLN A 7 -7.70 -11.91 7.85
C GLN A 7 -6.70 -12.34 8.91
N PRO A 8 -6.23 -13.60 8.85
CA PRO A 8 -5.25 -14.07 9.82
C PRO A 8 -3.98 -13.21 9.82
N GLY A 9 -3.49 -12.91 10.98
CA GLY A 9 -2.24 -12.17 11.14
C GLY A 9 -2.37 -10.66 11.22
N TYR A 10 -3.53 -10.09 10.87
CA TYR A 10 -3.70 -8.65 11.00
C TYR A 10 -4.28 -8.29 12.36
N ALA A 11 -3.92 -7.12 12.87
CA ALA A 11 -4.48 -6.58 14.09
C ALA A 11 -5.96 -6.25 13.88
N ARG A 12 -6.74 -6.26 14.97
CA ARG A 12 -8.17 -6.02 14.91
C ARG A 12 -8.51 -4.66 14.28
N ASP A 13 -7.68 -3.65 14.55
CA ASP A 13 -7.88 -2.28 14.08
C ASP A 13 -7.01 -1.95 12.86
N TRP A 14 -6.58 -2.97 12.13
CA TRP A 14 -5.67 -2.81 10.99
C TRP A 14 -6.14 -1.78 9.97
N ASP A 15 -7.44 -1.77 9.65
CA ASP A 15 -7.93 -0.83 8.63
C ASP A 15 -7.74 0.62 9.04
N SER A 16 -7.99 0.93 10.31
CA SER A 16 -7.75 2.28 10.83
C SER A 16 -6.28 2.62 10.82
N ILE A 17 -5.43 1.69 11.24
CA ILE A 17 -3.98 1.91 11.27
C ILE A 17 -3.47 2.17 9.85
N SER A 18 -3.88 1.32 8.90
CA SER A 18 -3.44 1.44 7.51
C SER A 18 -3.90 2.77 6.89
N LEU A 19 -5.16 3.13 7.13
CA LEU A 19 -5.71 4.38 6.62
C LEU A 19 -4.94 5.58 7.18
N ASN A 20 -4.73 5.60 8.49
CA ASN A 20 -4.05 6.70 9.16
C ASN A 20 -2.59 6.80 8.70
N TYR A 21 -1.92 5.66 8.53
CA TYR A 21 -0.54 5.67 8.06
C TYR A 21 -0.44 6.25 6.65
N ARG A 22 -1.26 5.77 5.71
CA ARG A 22 -1.23 6.26 4.33
C ARG A 22 -1.59 7.73 4.25
N SER A 23 -2.54 8.17 5.06
CA SER A 23 -2.91 9.58 5.15
C SER A 23 -1.74 10.42 5.64
N SER A 24 -0.98 9.94 6.62
CA SER A 24 0.20 10.64 7.14
C SER A 24 1.28 10.80 6.07
N LYS A 25 1.29 9.93 5.05
CA LYS A 25 2.20 10.02 3.92
C LYS A 25 1.58 10.76 2.73
N LYS A 26 0.44 11.43 2.96
CA LYS A 26 -0.27 12.23 1.96
C LYS A 26 -0.64 11.41 0.73
N TRP A 27 -0.89 10.11 0.93
CA TRP A 27 -1.30 9.16 -0.11
C TRP A 27 -0.29 9.04 -1.25
N CYS A 28 0.98 9.25 -0.95
CA CYS A 28 2.06 9.10 -1.92
C CYS A 28 2.80 7.79 -1.69
N CYS A 29 3.17 7.11 -2.77
CA CYS A 29 4.03 5.94 -2.68
C CYS A 29 5.41 6.38 -2.17
N GLU A 30 5.88 5.74 -1.10
CA GLU A 30 7.18 6.10 -0.53
C GLU A 30 8.34 5.61 -1.37
N ASN A 31 8.09 4.76 -2.35
CA ASN A 31 9.14 4.22 -3.21
C ASN A 31 9.26 5.01 -4.53
N CYS A 32 8.17 5.16 -5.27
CA CYS A 32 8.23 5.82 -6.58
C CYS A 32 7.67 7.24 -6.58
N GLY A 33 7.02 7.67 -5.50
CA GLY A 33 6.53 9.03 -5.36
C GLY A 33 5.18 9.33 -5.99
N VAL A 34 4.54 8.35 -6.65
CA VAL A 34 3.27 8.60 -7.30
C VAL A 34 2.21 9.05 -6.29
N LYS A 35 1.42 10.05 -6.63
CA LYS A 35 0.36 10.57 -5.77
C LYS A 35 -0.94 9.82 -6.05
N LEU A 36 -1.53 9.26 -5.01
CA LEU A 36 -2.71 8.40 -5.14
C LEU A 36 -3.88 8.87 -4.29
N VAL A 37 -3.94 10.16 -3.93
CA VAL A 37 -5.02 10.70 -3.11
C VAL A 37 -6.39 10.48 -3.76
N ASP A 38 -6.46 10.51 -5.08
CA ASP A 38 -7.70 10.29 -5.82
C ASP A 38 -7.89 8.83 -6.26
N HIS A 39 -6.93 7.97 -5.93
CA HIS A 39 -6.93 6.55 -6.30
C HIS A 39 -6.41 5.73 -5.14
N LYS A 40 -7.04 5.90 -3.97
CA LYS A 40 -6.52 5.36 -2.70
C LYS A 40 -6.38 3.86 -2.68
N ARG A 41 -7.21 3.13 -3.45
CA ARG A 41 -7.13 1.67 -3.52
C ARG A 41 -5.81 1.18 -4.13
N LEU A 42 -5.10 2.04 -4.85
CA LEU A 42 -3.83 1.68 -5.47
C LEU A 42 -2.64 1.83 -4.52
N LEU A 43 -2.87 2.39 -3.33
CA LEU A 43 -1.81 2.55 -2.32
C LEU A 43 -2.03 1.56 -1.20
N HIS A 44 -1.02 0.74 -0.95
CA HIS A 44 -1.06 -0.28 0.09
C HIS A 44 -0.16 0.10 1.27
N THR A 45 -0.44 -0.46 2.43
CA THR A 45 0.45 -0.36 3.57
C THR A 45 1.20 -1.69 3.71
N HIS A 46 2.52 -1.64 3.63
CA HIS A 46 3.39 -2.81 3.67
C HIS A 46 4.08 -2.91 5.03
N HIS A 47 4.09 -4.12 5.61
CA HIS A 47 4.86 -4.39 6.83
C HIS A 47 6.28 -4.76 6.43
N ILE A 48 7.25 -3.94 6.83
CA ILE A 48 8.64 -4.10 6.38
C ILE A 48 9.21 -5.45 6.79
N ASP A 49 8.93 -5.89 8.03
CA ASP A 49 9.43 -7.19 8.53
C ASP A 49 8.52 -8.36 8.19
N GLY A 50 7.40 -8.13 7.51
CA GLY A 50 6.43 -9.16 7.16
C GLY A 50 5.53 -9.61 8.31
N VAL A 51 5.66 -9.03 9.49
CA VAL A 51 4.85 -9.40 10.66
C VAL A 51 3.61 -8.54 10.69
N LYS A 52 2.46 -9.13 10.38
CA LYS A 52 1.22 -8.39 10.11
C LYS A 52 0.61 -7.70 11.32
N HIS A 53 1.05 -8.04 12.54
CA HIS A 53 0.57 -7.38 13.75
C HIS A 53 1.59 -6.40 14.33
N HIS A 54 2.74 -6.22 13.69
CA HIS A 54 3.76 -5.27 14.12
C HIS A 54 3.49 -3.93 13.43
N ASN A 55 2.66 -3.10 14.06
CA ASN A 55 2.07 -1.92 13.43
C ASN A 55 2.69 -0.59 13.86
N ASP A 56 3.90 -0.61 14.41
CA ASP A 56 4.65 0.62 14.62
C ASP A 56 4.92 1.29 13.27
N TYR A 57 4.76 2.60 13.21
CA TYR A 57 4.97 3.34 11.95
C TYR A 57 6.36 3.11 11.38
N SER A 58 7.36 2.86 12.22
CA SER A 58 8.72 2.54 11.77
C SER A 58 8.78 1.23 10.97
N ASN A 59 7.77 0.37 11.11
CA ASN A 59 7.68 -0.91 10.40
C ASN A 59 6.72 -0.85 9.20
N LEU A 60 6.16 0.31 8.88
CA LEU A 60 5.19 0.43 7.80
C LEU A 60 5.75 1.24 6.64
N ARG A 61 5.30 0.93 5.43
CA ARG A 61 5.58 1.73 4.25
C ARG A 61 4.33 1.81 3.40
N ALA A 62 4.07 2.99 2.85
CA ALA A 62 2.99 3.17 1.88
C ALA A 62 3.59 2.98 0.49
N VAL A 63 3.11 1.98 -0.24
CA VAL A 63 3.65 1.63 -1.56
C VAL A 63 2.51 1.38 -2.54
N CYS A 64 2.67 1.81 -3.78
CA CYS A 64 1.68 1.54 -4.81
C CYS A 64 1.67 0.04 -5.14
N LEU A 65 0.64 -0.41 -5.86
CA LEU A 65 0.48 -1.82 -6.21
C LEU A 65 1.73 -2.38 -6.88
N GLU A 66 2.31 -1.64 -7.82
CA GLU A 66 3.48 -2.12 -8.55
C GLU A 66 4.69 -2.25 -7.64
N CYS A 67 4.97 -1.22 -6.85
CA CYS A 67 6.11 -1.26 -5.93
C CYS A 67 5.94 -2.34 -4.88
N HIS A 68 4.70 -2.54 -4.39
CA HIS A 68 4.41 -3.60 -3.41
C HIS A 68 4.67 -4.98 -4.01
N SER A 69 4.30 -5.20 -5.27
CA SER A 69 4.49 -6.49 -5.93
C SER A 69 5.96 -6.84 -6.11
N LYS A 70 6.85 -5.86 -6.03
CA LYS A 70 8.30 -6.08 -6.19
C LYS A 70 9.03 -6.25 -4.86
N GLU A 71 8.32 -6.17 -3.73
CA GLU A 71 8.91 -6.41 -2.43
C GLU A 71 9.24 -7.89 -2.25
N PRO A 72 10.25 -8.23 -1.45
CA PRO A 72 10.58 -9.64 -1.21
C PRO A 72 9.37 -10.44 -0.75
N ASN A 73 9.22 -11.65 -1.29
CA ASN A 73 8.13 -12.59 -0.97
C ASN A 73 6.76 -12.12 -1.45
N HIS A 74 6.71 -11.17 -2.37
CA HIS A 74 5.44 -10.67 -2.95
C HIS A 74 5.35 -10.95 -4.46
N ASP A 75 6.19 -11.82 -4.98
CA ASP A 75 6.22 -12.15 -6.41
C ASP A 75 4.95 -12.86 -6.89
N HIS A 76 4.18 -13.45 -5.96
CA HIS A 76 2.88 -14.04 -6.28
C HIS A 76 1.76 -12.99 -6.44
N MET A 77 2.03 -11.76 -6.10
CA MET A 77 1.04 -10.69 -6.19
C MET A 77 0.84 -10.27 -7.63
N ILE A 78 -0.42 -10.28 -8.08
CA ILE A 78 -0.77 -9.97 -9.47
C ILE A 78 -1.33 -8.56 -9.54
N VAL A 79 -0.74 -7.73 -10.41
CA VAL A 79 -1.23 -6.38 -10.68
C VAL A 79 -1.81 -6.37 -12.09
N SER A 80 -3.06 -5.93 -12.21
CA SER A 80 -3.73 -5.94 -13.52
C SER A 80 -3.06 -4.95 -14.49
N ALA A 81 -3.19 -5.25 -15.79
CA ALA A 81 -2.67 -4.35 -16.82
C ALA A 81 -3.31 -2.97 -16.75
N ASP A 82 -4.60 -2.89 -16.40
CA ASP A 82 -5.31 -1.62 -16.27
C ASP A 82 -4.73 -0.79 -15.11
N ASP A 83 -4.44 -1.42 -13.99
CA ASP A 83 -3.86 -0.72 -12.85
C ASP A 83 -2.43 -0.26 -13.14
N LEU A 84 -1.65 -1.06 -13.84
CA LEU A 84 -0.31 -0.65 -14.26
C LEU A 84 -0.37 0.54 -15.19
N ALA A 85 -1.28 0.53 -16.15
CA ALA A 85 -1.46 1.63 -17.10
C ALA A 85 -1.85 2.91 -16.34
N LEU A 86 -2.79 2.80 -15.40
CA LEU A 86 -3.21 3.94 -14.59
C LEU A 86 -2.05 4.50 -13.77
N LEU A 87 -1.25 3.63 -13.15
CA LEU A 87 -0.08 4.08 -12.39
C LEU A 87 0.91 4.84 -13.27
N GLN A 88 1.14 4.38 -14.50
CA GLN A 88 2.03 5.07 -15.42
C GLN A 88 1.51 6.46 -15.76
N ILE A 89 0.20 6.59 -16.01
CA ILE A 89 -0.42 7.88 -16.30
C ILE A 89 -0.27 8.82 -15.09
N LEU A 90 -0.52 8.32 -13.88
CA LEU A 90 -0.43 9.13 -12.67
C LEU A 90 1.00 9.57 -12.39
N ARG A 91 1.97 8.68 -12.63
CA ARG A 91 3.38 9.05 -12.49
C ARG A 91 3.77 10.16 -13.46
N TYR A 92 3.33 10.04 -14.70
CA TYR A 92 3.63 11.03 -15.72
C TYR A 92 3.07 12.41 -15.32
N ASN A 93 1.86 12.44 -14.77
CA ASN A 93 1.19 13.69 -14.46
C ASN A 93 1.73 14.38 -13.19
N TYR A 94 2.29 13.62 -12.25
CA TYR A 94 2.65 14.15 -10.94
C TYR A 94 4.15 14.09 -10.64
N LEU A 95 4.93 13.53 -11.54
CA LEU A 95 6.37 13.51 -11.40
C LEU A 95 7.01 14.36 -12.49
#